data_4e54ad64e4f5456f3a44b43d18dacb47
#
_entry.id   4e54ad64e4f5456f3a44b43d18dacb47
#
_cell.length_a   1.000
_cell.length_b   1.000
_cell.length_c   1.000
_cell.angle_alpha   90.00
_cell.angle_beta   90.00
_cell.angle_gamma   90.00
#
_symmetry.space_group_name_H-M   'P 1'
#
loop_
_entity.id
_entity.type
_entity.pdbx_description
1 polymer ?
#
loop_
_entity_poly.entity_id
_entity_poly.type
_entity_poly.pdbx_seq_one_letter_code
_entity_poly.pdbx_strand_id
1 'polypeptide(L)'
;NKLSDGRISLYLEYYLGREEKPVLDENGNQVYYDSGKMQGKPKFAVKHNRRKENLSLYLIDKPRTPAERQQNKETLELATKIRAEREQEFKESMLGYRLKKDRTVNFLDYFQAYINSYTKKDIRMVQIALSRFKDFLKEQYPMNEFSIKPELITKEMMEQFVAYLQSRSVGEGAKSIYQRFKKVIRYAIDHDVMLKDPCKNVTCKVDSQMLRKDVLSPEEIQKLAACHYDNENPNVRRAFIFCLYCGLRFCDVKDLTYKNVDYANRLLKFEQSKTKGHSASSGVVIPLNDGLLSIIGEAPADKNCLIFDLPTYESCCKSVKRWVKRAGIDKHISWHCARHSFAVNILNNGANIKTVASLLGHSGLKHTEKYTRAVDKLKEEAINSLPKLKF
;
A
#
# COMPACT_ATOMS: atom_id res chain seq x y z
N ASN A 1 -8.82 7.47 46.47
CA ASN A 1 -10.02 8.27 46.68
C ASN A 1 -11.07 7.46 47.42
N LYS A 2 -11.65 8.03 48.47
CA LYS A 2 -12.79 7.40 49.17
C LYS A 2 -14.07 7.56 48.33
N LEU A 3 -14.81 6.48 48.22
CA LEU A 3 -16.10 6.41 47.54
C LEU A 3 -17.25 6.47 48.59
N SER A 4 -18.43 6.88 48.15
CA SER A 4 -19.62 6.97 48.99
C SER A 4 -20.09 5.63 49.56
N ASP A 5 -19.70 4.52 48.96
CA ASP A 5 -20.02 3.16 49.33
C ASP A 5 -19.05 2.51 50.37
N GLY A 6 -18.11 3.31 50.93
CA GLY A 6 -17.13 2.84 51.93
C GLY A 6 -15.93 2.13 51.34
N ARG A 7 -15.70 2.20 50.04
CA ARG A 7 -14.51 1.69 49.38
C ARG A 7 -13.51 2.80 49.10
N ILE A 8 -12.25 2.43 48.94
CA ILE A 8 -11.15 3.31 48.52
C ILE A 8 -10.67 2.88 47.15
N SER A 9 -10.89 3.70 46.13
CA SER A 9 -10.39 3.48 44.78
C SER A 9 -8.88 3.77 44.71
N LEU A 10 -8.12 2.87 44.09
CA LEU A 10 -6.69 2.99 43.85
C LEU A 10 -6.44 3.53 42.46
N TYR A 11 -5.44 4.41 42.33
CA TYR A 11 -4.98 4.96 41.06
C TYR A 11 -3.46 5.17 41.08
N LEU A 12 -2.83 5.18 39.90
CA LEU A 12 -1.47 5.61 39.70
C LEU A 12 -1.45 7.08 39.28
N GLU A 13 -0.50 7.82 39.81
CA GLU A 13 -0.26 9.21 39.42
C GLU A 13 1.14 9.35 38.83
N TYR A 14 1.21 9.78 37.58
CA TYR A 14 2.43 10.02 36.85
C TYR A 14 2.76 11.51 36.91
N TYR A 15 3.95 11.83 37.35
CA TYR A 15 4.48 13.19 37.27
C TYR A 15 5.21 13.39 35.94
N LEU A 16 4.67 14.27 35.10
CA LEU A 16 5.17 14.53 33.74
C LEU A 16 6.05 15.79 33.65
N GLY A 17 6.42 16.35 34.78
CA GLY A 17 7.23 17.57 34.85
C GLY A 17 6.40 18.79 35.30
N ARG A 18 7.03 19.95 35.26
CA ARG A 18 6.43 21.23 35.61
C ARG A 18 6.64 22.25 34.51
N GLU A 19 5.66 23.11 34.34
CA GLU A 19 5.75 24.30 33.49
C GLU A 19 5.82 25.52 34.40
N GLU A 20 6.81 26.39 34.16
CA GLU A 20 6.98 27.65 34.86
C GLU A 20 6.58 28.76 33.89
N LYS A 21 5.58 29.58 34.28
CA LYS A 21 5.18 30.75 33.50
C LYS A 21 5.45 31.99 34.32
N PRO A 22 6.02 33.03 33.72
CA PRO A 22 6.22 34.31 34.42
C PRO A 22 4.85 34.83 34.86
N VAL A 23 4.78 35.31 36.11
CA VAL A 23 3.59 36.03 36.61
C VAL A 23 3.71 37.47 36.14
N LEU A 24 2.76 37.93 35.36
CA LEU A 24 2.71 39.29 34.83
C LEU A 24 1.69 40.12 35.61
N ASP A 25 1.93 41.44 35.78
CA ASP A 25 1.00 42.39 36.30
C ASP A 25 -0.06 42.79 35.23
N GLU A 26 -0.99 43.69 35.62
CA GLU A 26 -2.06 44.18 34.72
C GLU A 26 -1.52 44.93 33.49
N ASN A 27 -0.26 45.37 33.54
CA ASN A 27 0.43 46.10 32.48
C ASN A 27 1.33 45.17 31.61
N GLY A 28 1.35 43.85 31.94
CA GLY A 28 2.17 42.89 31.22
C GLY A 28 3.64 42.80 31.66
N ASN A 29 4.03 43.43 32.76
CA ASN A 29 5.41 43.38 33.29
C ASN A 29 5.56 42.19 34.24
N GLN A 30 6.78 41.63 34.27
CA GLN A 30 7.16 40.56 35.18
C GLN A 30 7.02 40.98 36.63
N VAL A 31 6.30 40.22 37.44
CA VAL A 31 6.20 40.45 38.90
C VAL A 31 7.38 39.82 39.60
N TYR A 32 7.90 40.54 40.62
CA TYR A 32 9.01 40.09 41.49
C TYR A 32 8.50 39.86 42.91
N TYR A 33 9.24 39.10 43.72
CA TYR A 33 8.93 38.91 45.14
C TYR A 33 9.27 40.14 45.94
N ASP A 34 8.36 40.64 46.71
CA ASP A 34 8.52 41.88 47.48
C ASP A 34 9.23 41.67 48.83
N SER A 35 9.22 40.42 49.37
CA SER A 35 9.75 40.12 50.69
C SER A 35 10.24 38.65 50.79
N GLY A 36 10.99 38.36 51.87
CA GLY A 36 11.48 37.02 52.20
C GLY A 36 12.74 36.63 51.47
N LYS A 37 13.15 35.32 51.57
CA LYS A 37 14.38 34.78 50.97
C LYS A 37 14.45 34.87 49.43
N MET A 38 13.37 35.19 48.77
CA MET A 38 13.25 35.29 47.31
C MET A 38 13.07 36.76 46.85
N GLN A 39 13.18 37.74 47.72
CA GLN A 39 13.04 39.16 47.39
C GLN A 39 13.92 39.58 46.21
N GLY A 40 13.33 40.28 45.24
CA GLY A 40 13.99 40.73 44.02
C GLY A 40 14.16 39.64 42.94
N LYS A 41 13.70 38.40 43.18
CA LYS A 41 13.69 37.36 42.15
C LYS A 41 12.33 37.37 41.40
N PRO A 42 12.35 37.02 40.08
CA PRO A 42 11.10 36.96 39.31
C PRO A 42 10.15 35.88 39.85
N LYS A 43 8.86 36.21 39.89
CA LYS A 43 7.81 35.31 40.37
C LYS A 43 7.30 34.48 39.21
N PHE A 44 7.30 33.14 39.35
CA PHE A 44 6.77 32.21 38.38
C PHE A 44 5.55 31.45 38.95
N ALA A 45 4.51 31.31 38.16
CA ALA A 45 3.44 30.37 38.42
C ALA A 45 3.89 28.99 37.95
N VAL A 46 3.92 28.04 38.87
CA VAL A 46 4.35 26.66 38.59
C VAL A 46 3.12 25.79 38.44
N LYS A 47 2.95 25.20 37.25
CA LYS A 47 1.92 24.20 36.99
C LYS A 47 2.57 22.82 36.90
N HIS A 48 2.17 21.92 37.79
CA HIS A 48 2.61 20.52 37.75
C HIS A 48 1.75 19.72 36.79
N ASN A 49 2.36 19.12 35.78
CA ASN A 49 1.66 18.24 34.84
C ASN A 49 1.61 16.83 35.42
N ARG A 50 0.41 16.36 35.71
CA ARG A 50 0.15 15.05 36.29
C ARG A 50 -0.90 14.30 35.49
N ARG A 51 -0.69 13.00 35.27
CA ARG A 51 -1.65 12.09 34.65
C ARG A 51 -2.07 11.06 35.67
N LYS A 52 -3.37 10.79 35.78
CA LYS A 52 -3.94 9.75 36.64
C LYS A 52 -4.46 8.58 35.81
N GLU A 53 -4.17 7.35 36.27
CA GLU A 53 -4.65 6.10 35.71
C GLU A 53 -5.39 5.34 36.81
N ASN A 54 -6.68 5.07 36.62
CA ASN A 54 -7.50 4.32 37.58
C ASN A 54 -7.21 2.82 37.39
N LEU A 55 -6.88 2.14 38.49
CA LEU A 55 -6.56 0.71 38.46
C LEU A 55 -7.81 -0.20 38.53
N SER A 56 -9.00 0.38 38.77
CA SER A 56 -10.23 -0.40 39.05
C SER A 56 -10.10 -1.37 40.21
N LEU A 57 -9.15 -1.11 41.12
CA LEU A 57 -8.92 -1.84 42.36
C LEU A 57 -9.44 -1.03 43.53
N TYR A 58 -10.06 -1.72 44.50
CA TYR A 58 -10.73 -1.10 45.61
C TYR A 58 -10.31 -1.72 46.92
N LEU A 59 -10.09 -0.91 47.96
CA LEU A 59 -9.88 -1.33 49.32
C LEU A 59 -11.11 -1.04 50.14
N ILE A 60 -11.35 -1.85 51.16
CA ILE A 60 -12.36 -1.60 52.20
C ILE A 60 -11.78 -0.56 53.19
N ASP A 61 -12.45 0.58 53.38
CA ASP A 61 -11.92 1.69 54.19
C ASP A 61 -11.72 1.28 55.66
N LYS A 62 -12.66 0.49 56.24
CA LYS A 62 -12.63 0.02 57.61
C LYS A 62 -12.87 -1.51 57.70
N PRO A 63 -11.83 -2.33 57.41
CA PRO A 63 -11.98 -3.78 57.44
C PRO A 63 -12.21 -4.28 58.87
N ARG A 64 -13.32 -4.98 59.07
CA ARG A 64 -13.73 -5.50 60.40
C ARG A 64 -13.31 -6.95 60.62
N THR A 65 -13.36 -7.75 59.51
CA THR A 65 -13.07 -9.19 59.60
C THR A 65 -11.64 -9.49 59.16
N PRO A 66 -11.05 -10.64 59.60
CA PRO A 66 -9.75 -11.11 59.12
C PRO A 66 -9.73 -11.31 57.59
N ALA A 67 -10.83 -11.77 56.99
CA ALA A 67 -10.96 -11.97 55.55
C ALA A 67 -10.86 -10.63 54.78
N GLU A 68 -11.54 -9.57 55.26
CA GLU A 68 -11.45 -8.25 54.64
C GLU A 68 -10.05 -7.64 54.72
N ARG A 69 -9.31 -7.89 55.82
CA ARG A 69 -7.93 -7.45 55.98
C ARG A 69 -7.01 -8.19 55.01
N GLN A 70 -7.22 -9.48 54.84
CA GLN A 70 -6.47 -10.30 53.89
C GLN A 70 -6.75 -9.87 52.45
N GLN A 71 -8.01 -9.59 52.08
CA GLN A 71 -8.40 -9.05 50.77
C GLN A 71 -7.72 -7.70 50.48
N ASN A 72 -7.72 -6.79 51.44
CA ASN A 72 -7.03 -5.51 51.30
C ASN A 72 -5.52 -5.69 51.07
N LYS A 73 -4.89 -6.63 51.81
CA LYS A 73 -3.47 -6.93 51.64
C LYS A 73 -3.16 -7.47 50.24
N GLU A 74 -3.93 -8.41 49.74
CA GLU A 74 -3.75 -8.99 48.40
C GLU A 74 -3.99 -7.93 47.30
N THR A 75 -5.00 -7.08 47.48
CA THR A 75 -5.28 -5.97 46.57
C THR A 75 -4.13 -4.97 46.52
N LEU A 76 -3.52 -4.63 47.67
CA LEU A 76 -2.34 -3.73 47.73
C LEU A 76 -1.10 -4.38 47.11
N GLU A 77 -0.88 -5.66 47.34
CA GLU A 77 0.22 -6.39 46.70
C GLU A 77 0.07 -6.42 45.18
N LEU A 78 -1.15 -6.64 44.69
CA LEU A 78 -1.46 -6.56 43.24
C LEU A 78 -1.22 -5.16 42.72
N ALA A 79 -1.73 -4.12 43.39
CA ALA A 79 -1.54 -2.72 42.98
C ALA A 79 -0.05 -2.35 42.97
N THR A 80 0.74 -2.86 43.90
CA THR A 80 2.21 -2.64 43.95
C THR A 80 2.92 -3.27 42.75
N LYS A 81 2.52 -4.48 42.34
CA LYS A 81 3.04 -5.16 41.15
C LYS A 81 2.69 -4.38 39.89
N ILE A 82 1.42 -3.97 39.74
CA ILE A 82 0.98 -3.15 38.61
C ILE A 82 1.75 -1.82 38.56
N ARG A 83 1.96 -1.16 39.73
CA ARG A 83 2.79 0.07 39.80
C ARG A 83 4.19 -0.18 39.27
N ALA A 84 4.86 -1.24 39.68
CA ALA A 84 6.21 -1.57 39.25
C ALA A 84 6.29 -1.80 37.73
N GLU A 85 5.32 -2.52 37.15
CA GLU A 85 5.21 -2.73 35.71
C GLU A 85 4.99 -1.42 34.95
N ARG A 86 4.05 -0.58 35.41
CA ARG A 86 3.77 0.72 34.78
C ARG A 86 4.91 1.73 34.90
N GLU A 87 5.61 1.74 36.04
CA GLU A 87 6.81 2.56 36.23
C GLU A 87 7.92 2.15 35.26
N GLN A 88 8.07 0.85 35.04
CA GLN A 88 9.04 0.32 34.08
C GLN A 88 8.65 0.69 32.63
N GLU A 89 7.39 0.49 32.24
CA GLU A 89 6.86 0.89 30.91
C GLU A 89 7.04 2.39 30.67
N PHE A 90 6.78 3.21 31.69
CA PHE A 90 6.95 4.66 31.60
C PHE A 90 8.41 5.05 31.38
N LYS A 91 9.35 4.46 32.14
CA LYS A 91 10.79 4.68 31.98
C LYS A 91 11.28 4.21 30.61
N GLU A 92 10.84 3.06 30.15
CA GLU A 92 11.13 2.53 28.82
C GLU A 92 10.64 3.44 27.70
N SER A 93 9.42 4.00 27.83
CA SER A 93 8.85 4.95 26.89
C SER A 93 9.60 6.28 26.85
N MET A 94 9.99 6.82 28.02
CA MET A 94 10.70 8.09 28.15
C MET A 94 12.13 8.01 27.63
N LEU A 95 12.84 6.93 27.92
CA LEU A 95 14.25 6.74 27.59
C LEU A 95 14.46 6.04 26.24
N GLY A 96 13.40 5.51 25.62
CA GLY A 96 13.48 4.73 24.41
C GLY A 96 14.28 3.43 24.55
N TYR A 97 14.35 2.92 25.78
CA TYR A 97 15.08 1.72 26.17
C TYR A 97 14.12 0.68 26.75
N ARG A 98 14.14 -0.53 26.24
CA ARG A 98 13.34 -1.65 26.75
C ARG A 98 14.22 -2.61 27.54
N LEU A 99 13.89 -2.81 28.81
CA LEU A 99 14.52 -3.87 29.60
C LEU A 99 14.14 -5.22 29.00
N LYS A 100 15.15 -6.06 28.75
CA LYS A 100 14.96 -7.38 28.14
C LYS A 100 13.88 -8.20 28.86
N LYS A 101 12.71 -8.36 28.28
CA LYS A 101 11.98 -9.62 28.41
C LYS A 101 12.72 -10.63 27.54
N ASP A 102 13.20 -11.73 28.13
CA ASP A 102 14.01 -12.79 27.49
C ASP A 102 13.28 -13.54 26.35
N ARG A 103 12.78 -12.84 25.36
CA ARG A 103 12.38 -13.41 24.07
C ARG A 103 13.32 -12.85 23.02
N THR A 104 14.38 -13.61 22.75
CA THR A 104 15.19 -13.42 21.55
C THR A 104 14.33 -13.74 20.32
N VAL A 105 13.54 -12.76 19.88
CA VAL A 105 12.72 -12.91 18.68
C VAL A 105 13.65 -12.84 17.46
N ASN A 106 13.67 -13.90 16.66
CA ASN A 106 14.24 -13.84 15.34
C ASN A 106 13.22 -13.18 14.41
N PHE A 107 13.57 -12.02 13.83
CA PHE A 107 12.67 -11.29 12.96
C PHE A 107 12.31 -12.06 11.67
N LEU A 108 13.20 -12.92 11.17
CA LEU A 108 12.90 -13.75 9.98
C LEU A 108 11.80 -14.76 10.24
N ASP A 109 11.83 -15.41 11.43
CA ASP A 109 10.79 -16.35 11.84
C ASP A 109 9.46 -15.62 12.13
N TYR A 110 9.54 -14.45 12.75
CA TYR A 110 8.38 -13.58 12.96
C TYR A 110 7.74 -13.16 11.62
N PHE A 111 8.55 -12.78 10.64
CA PHE A 111 8.09 -12.44 9.29
C PHE A 111 7.42 -13.67 8.63
N GLN A 112 8.02 -14.84 8.76
CA GLN A 112 7.42 -16.07 8.22
C GLN A 112 6.09 -16.41 8.90
N ALA A 113 6.00 -16.24 10.21
CA ALA A 113 4.74 -16.42 10.96
C ALA A 113 3.66 -15.42 10.48
N TYR A 114 4.04 -14.17 10.21
CA TYR A 114 3.14 -13.20 9.61
C TYR A 114 2.63 -13.67 8.23
N ILE A 115 3.50 -14.20 7.37
CA ILE A 115 3.10 -14.74 6.05
C ILE A 115 2.10 -15.90 6.22
N ASN A 116 2.34 -16.80 7.17
CA ASN A 116 1.50 -17.98 7.41
C ASN A 116 0.06 -17.57 7.85
N SER A 117 -0.08 -16.45 8.56
CA SER A 117 -1.39 -15.90 8.97
C SER A 117 -2.03 -14.96 7.95
N TYR A 118 -1.34 -14.67 6.82
CA TYR A 118 -1.75 -13.64 5.89
C TYR A 118 -2.74 -14.14 4.85
N THR A 119 -3.94 -13.57 4.79
CA THR A 119 -5.05 -14.03 3.94
C THR A 119 -5.33 -13.17 2.69
N LYS A 120 -4.59 -12.03 2.53
CA LYS A 120 -4.88 -11.10 1.42
C LYS A 120 -4.23 -11.55 0.11
N LYS A 121 -4.82 -11.14 -1.02
CA LYS A 121 -4.41 -11.52 -2.39
C LYS A 121 -2.95 -11.19 -2.75
N ASP A 122 -2.29 -10.28 -2.02
CA ASP A 122 -0.90 -9.88 -2.27
C ASP A 122 0.16 -10.70 -1.48
N ILE A 123 -0.23 -11.87 -0.93
CA ILE A 123 0.65 -12.77 -0.17
C ILE A 123 1.97 -13.09 -0.91
N ARG A 124 1.90 -13.36 -2.22
CA ARG A 124 3.09 -13.62 -3.04
C ARG A 124 4.10 -12.47 -2.97
N MET A 125 3.64 -11.22 -2.96
CA MET A 125 4.52 -10.06 -2.87
C MET A 125 5.13 -9.89 -1.47
N VAL A 126 4.43 -10.32 -0.42
CA VAL A 126 4.95 -10.37 0.94
C VAL A 126 6.04 -11.46 1.06
N GLN A 127 5.82 -12.62 0.45
CA GLN A 127 6.82 -13.70 0.36
C GLN A 127 8.09 -13.24 -0.38
N ILE A 128 7.93 -12.54 -1.50
CA ILE A 128 9.05 -11.95 -2.26
C ILE A 128 9.81 -10.94 -1.39
N ALA A 129 9.11 -10.15 -0.57
CA ALA A 129 9.76 -9.19 0.32
C ALA A 129 10.66 -9.89 1.36
N LEU A 130 10.20 -10.99 1.95
CA LEU A 130 11.02 -11.81 2.85
C LEU A 130 12.22 -12.42 2.12
N SER A 131 12.00 -13.04 0.95
CA SER A 131 13.08 -13.63 0.15
C SER A 131 14.17 -12.58 -0.18
N ARG A 132 13.77 -11.40 -0.65
CA ARG A 132 14.72 -10.32 -0.98
C ARG A 132 15.45 -9.77 0.24
N PHE A 133 14.81 -9.77 1.40
CA PHE A 133 15.47 -9.38 2.63
C PHE A 133 16.50 -10.43 3.08
N LYS A 134 16.17 -11.72 2.96
CA LYS A 134 17.13 -12.81 3.20
C LYS A 134 18.32 -12.74 2.25
N ASP A 135 18.08 -12.54 0.93
CA ASP A 135 19.15 -12.38 -0.06
C ASP A 135 20.06 -11.16 0.29
N PHE A 136 19.48 -10.05 0.73
CA PHE A 136 20.20 -8.87 1.18
C PHE A 136 21.05 -9.15 2.42
N LEU A 137 20.47 -9.83 3.43
CA LEU A 137 21.23 -10.20 4.63
C LEU A 137 22.42 -11.11 4.29
N LYS A 138 22.19 -12.12 3.45
CA LYS A 138 23.25 -13.04 3.00
C LYS A 138 24.43 -12.30 2.35
N GLU A 139 24.16 -11.28 1.55
CA GLU A 139 25.21 -10.56 0.80
C GLU A 139 25.87 -9.45 1.62
N GLN A 140 25.11 -8.71 2.42
CA GLN A 140 25.59 -7.51 3.11
C GLN A 140 25.83 -7.73 4.61
N TYR A 141 25.15 -8.72 5.19
CA TYR A 141 25.16 -9.00 6.64
C TYR A 141 25.23 -10.51 6.92
N PRO A 142 26.28 -11.24 6.46
CA PRO A 142 26.34 -12.71 6.53
C PRO A 142 26.12 -13.27 7.94
N MET A 143 26.56 -12.53 8.99
CA MET A 143 26.35 -12.92 10.39
C MET A 143 24.86 -12.96 10.79
N ASN A 144 24.00 -12.33 10.01
CA ASN A 144 22.57 -12.24 10.24
C ASN A 144 21.73 -13.01 9.19
N GLU A 145 22.34 -13.82 8.34
CA GLU A 145 21.67 -14.56 7.26
C GLU A 145 20.49 -15.42 7.77
N PHE A 146 20.70 -16.12 8.88
CA PHE A 146 19.70 -17.05 9.42
C PHE A 146 18.89 -16.49 10.58
N SER A 147 19.39 -15.46 11.25
CA SER A 147 18.73 -14.87 12.41
C SER A 147 19.14 -13.42 12.60
N ILE A 148 18.16 -12.55 12.69
CA ILE A 148 18.37 -11.14 13.00
C ILE A 148 17.39 -10.69 14.09
N LYS A 149 17.92 -10.02 15.13
CA LYS A 149 17.07 -9.43 16.17
C LYS A 149 16.39 -8.17 15.64
N PRO A 150 15.13 -7.89 16.01
CA PRO A 150 14.41 -6.68 15.61
C PRO A 150 15.18 -5.39 15.88
N GLU A 151 15.93 -5.34 16.98
CA GLU A 151 16.70 -4.16 17.41
C GLU A 151 17.91 -3.86 16.50
N LEU A 152 18.40 -4.87 15.77
CA LEU A 152 19.50 -4.72 14.81
C LEU A 152 19.04 -4.18 13.45
N ILE A 153 17.73 -4.14 13.20
CA ILE A 153 17.18 -3.57 11.97
C ILE A 153 17.13 -2.05 12.14
N THR A 154 18.20 -1.39 11.69
CA THR A 154 18.35 0.08 11.83
C THR A 154 17.86 0.82 10.60
N LYS A 155 17.76 2.15 10.69
CA LYS A 155 17.42 3.01 9.56
C LYS A 155 18.45 2.90 8.44
N GLU A 156 19.74 2.89 8.79
CA GLU A 156 20.86 2.74 7.86
C GLU A 156 20.77 1.42 7.09
N MET A 157 20.43 0.32 7.78
CA MET A 157 20.17 -0.97 7.13
C MET A 157 19.00 -0.88 6.14
N MET A 158 17.93 -0.13 6.47
CA MET A 158 16.80 0.05 5.56
C MET A 158 17.16 0.91 4.34
N GLU A 159 18.00 1.91 4.49
CA GLU A 159 18.53 2.70 3.38
C GLU A 159 19.37 1.82 2.43
N GLN A 160 20.22 0.97 2.97
CA GLN A 160 21.01 -0.01 2.20
C GLN A 160 20.10 -1.06 1.53
N PHE A 161 19.08 -1.55 2.23
CA PHE A 161 18.12 -2.49 1.65
C PHE A 161 17.34 -1.86 0.49
N VAL A 162 16.96 -0.59 0.59
CA VAL A 162 16.32 0.14 -0.53
C VAL A 162 17.28 0.24 -1.71
N ALA A 163 18.54 0.62 -1.50
CA ALA A 163 19.55 0.68 -2.55
C ALA A 163 19.78 -0.70 -3.22
N TYR A 164 19.84 -1.76 -2.42
CA TYR A 164 19.91 -3.15 -2.88
C TYR A 164 18.71 -3.53 -3.76
N LEU A 165 17.49 -3.19 -3.36
CA LEU A 165 16.29 -3.46 -4.15
C LEU A 165 16.28 -2.68 -5.47
N GLN A 166 16.73 -1.42 -5.45
CA GLN A 166 16.79 -0.56 -6.64
C GLN A 166 17.83 -1.05 -7.66
N SER A 167 18.97 -1.56 -7.20
CA SER A 167 20.01 -2.11 -8.11
C SER A 167 19.56 -3.39 -8.82
N ARG A 168 18.56 -4.12 -8.29
CA ARG A 168 18.09 -5.42 -8.79
C ARG A 168 16.70 -5.40 -9.41
N SER A 169 16.04 -4.25 -9.44
CA SER A 169 14.68 -4.12 -9.94
C SER A 169 14.52 -2.92 -10.85
N VAL A 170 14.01 -3.17 -12.04
CA VAL A 170 13.64 -2.10 -12.97
C VAL A 170 12.22 -1.62 -12.68
N GLY A 171 12.01 -0.30 -12.60
CA GLY A 171 10.71 0.31 -12.42
C GLY A 171 10.13 0.18 -11.00
N GLU A 172 8.84 -0.10 -10.88
CA GLU A 172 8.13 -0.10 -9.57
C GLU A 172 8.38 -1.34 -8.70
N GLY A 173 9.17 -2.30 -9.16
CA GLY A 173 9.41 -3.55 -8.44
C GLY A 173 10.01 -3.34 -7.05
N ALA A 174 11.11 -2.59 -6.95
CA ALA A 174 11.77 -2.25 -5.69
C ALA A 174 10.80 -1.58 -4.70
N LYS A 175 10.07 -0.55 -5.16
CA LYS A 175 9.08 0.16 -4.35
C LYS A 175 7.98 -0.76 -3.85
N SER A 176 7.48 -1.64 -4.71
CA SER A 176 6.43 -2.60 -4.36
C SER A 176 6.88 -3.59 -3.29
N ILE A 177 8.10 -4.13 -3.41
CA ILE A 177 8.70 -5.05 -2.44
C ILE A 177 8.90 -4.32 -1.09
N TYR A 178 9.50 -3.14 -1.12
CA TYR A 178 9.75 -2.35 0.08
C TYR A 178 8.47 -1.97 0.82
N GLN A 179 7.39 -1.64 0.11
CA GLN A 179 6.08 -1.37 0.73
C GLN A 179 5.52 -2.59 1.49
N ARG A 180 5.74 -3.82 0.99
CA ARG A 180 5.31 -5.05 1.68
C ARG A 180 6.20 -5.33 2.89
N PHE A 181 7.49 -5.08 2.78
CA PHE A 181 8.40 -5.12 3.91
C PHE A 181 7.97 -4.15 5.03
N LYS A 182 7.74 -2.88 4.69
CA LYS A 182 7.22 -1.86 5.64
C LYS A 182 5.94 -2.28 6.34
N LYS A 183 5.07 -3.03 5.66
CA LYS A 183 3.83 -3.53 6.24
C LYS A 183 4.09 -4.51 7.39
N VAL A 184 5.11 -5.37 7.25
CA VAL A 184 5.50 -6.30 8.32
C VAL A 184 6.20 -5.57 9.45
N ILE A 185 7.03 -4.56 9.16
CA ILE A 185 7.62 -3.70 10.19
C ILE A 185 6.54 -3.03 11.04
N ARG A 186 5.51 -2.45 10.41
CA ARG A 186 4.39 -1.84 11.15
C ARG A 186 3.65 -2.86 12.01
N TYR A 187 3.39 -4.04 11.45
CA TYR A 187 2.77 -5.12 12.21
C TYR A 187 3.64 -5.53 13.42
N ALA A 188 4.97 -5.55 13.28
CA ALA A 188 5.88 -5.84 14.38
C ALA A 188 5.88 -4.75 15.47
N ILE A 189 5.69 -3.49 15.09
CA ILE A 189 5.54 -2.37 16.02
C ILE A 189 4.20 -2.45 16.75
N ASP A 190 3.12 -2.69 16.01
CA ASP A 190 1.75 -2.83 16.57
C ASP A 190 1.63 -4.00 17.57
N HIS A 191 2.55 -4.99 17.49
CA HIS A 191 2.61 -6.17 18.38
C HIS A 191 3.80 -6.12 19.37
N ASP A 192 4.37 -4.95 19.61
CA ASP A 192 5.47 -4.73 20.55
C ASP A 192 6.73 -5.59 20.33
N VAL A 193 6.92 -6.09 19.12
CA VAL A 193 8.13 -6.80 18.70
C VAL A 193 9.25 -5.81 18.32
N MET A 194 8.87 -4.62 17.85
CA MET A 194 9.79 -3.51 17.53
C MET A 194 9.34 -2.24 18.23
N LEU A 195 10.27 -1.52 18.84
CA LEU A 195 9.99 -0.26 19.55
C LEU A 195 10.01 0.96 18.62
N LYS A 196 10.82 0.94 17.60
CA LYS A 196 11.04 2.07 16.67
C LYS A 196 10.80 1.61 15.25
N ASP A 197 10.27 2.50 14.40
CA ASP A 197 10.11 2.25 12.97
C ASP A 197 11.43 2.57 12.23
N PRO A 198 12.22 1.55 11.83
CA PRO A 198 13.46 1.76 11.08
C PRO A 198 13.19 2.27 9.66
N CYS A 199 11.96 2.12 9.17
CA CYS A 199 11.53 2.58 7.86
C CYS A 199 11.05 4.05 7.86
N LYS A 200 11.04 4.73 9.02
CA LYS A 200 10.62 6.13 9.12
C LYS A 200 11.53 7.00 8.28
N ASN A 201 10.94 7.80 7.38
CA ASN A 201 11.64 8.67 6.43
C ASN A 201 12.53 7.95 5.38
N VAL A 202 12.52 6.61 5.33
CA VAL A 202 13.19 5.85 4.27
C VAL A 202 12.20 5.62 3.13
N THR A 203 12.52 6.14 1.93
CA THR A 203 11.65 6.09 0.76
C THR A 203 12.36 5.39 -0.40
N CYS A 204 11.67 4.47 -1.06
CA CYS A 204 12.14 3.89 -2.31
C CYS A 204 11.60 4.73 -3.47
N LYS A 205 12.45 5.61 -4.01
CA LYS A 205 12.12 6.43 -5.18
C LYS A 205 12.15 5.56 -6.45
N VAL A 206 11.25 5.81 -7.37
CA VAL A 206 11.19 5.16 -8.68
C VAL A 206 11.44 6.21 -9.73
N ASP A 207 12.34 5.93 -10.66
CA ASP A 207 12.50 6.78 -11.83
C ASP A 207 11.32 6.56 -12.78
N SER A 208 10.46 7.57 -12.86
CA SER A 208 9.26 7.54 -13.69
C SER A 208 9.57 7.52 -15.20
N GLN A 209 10.79 7.86 -15.60
CA GLN A 209 11.18 7.87 -17.02
C GLN A 209 11.44 6.44 -17.54
N MET A 210 11.84 5.50 -16.70
CA MET A 210 12.05 4.10 -17.09
C MET A 210 10.74 3.30 -17.27
N LEU A 211 9.59 3.89 -16.99
CA LEU A 211 8.27 3.22 -17.07
C LEU A 211 7.61 3.30 -18.47
N ARG A 212 8.33 3.71 -19.49
CA ARG A 212 7.80 3.69 -20.87
C ARG A 212 7.62 2.24 -21.32
N LYS A 213 6.38 1.78 -21.35
CA LYS A 213 6.04 0.49 -21.97
C LYS A 213 5.81 0.72 -23.46
N ASP A 214 6.27 -0.22 -24.25
CA ASP A 214 6.04 -0.21 -25.68
C ASP A 214 4.56 -0.28 -25.99
N VAL A 215 4.13 0.52 -26.95
CA VAL A 215 2.78 0.56 -27.48
C VAL A 215 2.82 0.33 -29.00
N LEU A 216 1.79 -0.31 -29.53
CA LEU A 216 1.63 -0.52 -30.96
C LEU A 216 0.89 0.67 -31.56
N SER A 217 1.43 1.24 -32.64
CA SER A 217 0.72 2.25 -33.45
C SER A 217 -0.40 1.59 -34.26
N PRO A 218 -1.33 2.37 -34.83
CA PRO A 218 -2.38 1.83 -35.71
C PRO A 218 -1.80 1.06 -36.91
N GLU A 219 -0.70 1.54 -37.51
CA GLU A 219 0.00 0.90 -38.62
C GLU A 219 0.64 -0.43 -38.20
N GLU A 220 1.25 -0.47 -37.03
CA GLU A 220 1.82 -1.71 -36.44
C GLU A 220 0.73 -2.74 -36.11
N ILE A 221 -0.43 -2.26 -35.63
CA ILE A 221 -1.60 -3.14 -35.38
C ILE A 221 -2.10 -3.73 -36.69
N GLN A 222 -2.21 -2.96 -37.76
CA GLN A 222 -2.60 -3.49 -39.08
C GLN A 222 -1.57 -4.48 -39.61
N LYS A 223 -0.27 -4.16 -39.51
CA LYS A 223 0.83 -5.06 -39.90
C LYS A 223 0.78 -6.37 -39.10
N LEU A 224 0.50 -6.29 -37.80
CA LEU A 224 0.33 -7.46 -36.96
C LEU A 224 -0.90 -8.27 -37.38
N ALA A 225 -2.03 -7.64 -37.62
CA ALA A 225 -3.27 -8.27 -38.05
C ALA A 225 -3.12 -8.98 -39.41
N ALA A 226 -2.35 -8.43 -40.33
CA ALA A 226 -2.06 -9.03 -41.63
C ALA A 226 -1.10 -10.22 -41.56
N CYS A 227 -0.27 -10.31 -40.52
CA CYS A 227 0.69 -11.39 -40.34
C CYS A 227 -0.01 -12.66 -39.83
N HIS A 228 -0.19 -13.64 -40.69
CA HIS A 228 -0.83 -14.93 -40.39
C HIS A 228 0.16 -16.08 -40.30
N TYR A 229 -0.18 -17.11 -39.50
CA TYR A 229 0.62 -18.32 -39.34
C TYR A 229 -0.29 -19.52 -39.06
N ASP A 230 -0.15 -20.60 -39.82
CA ASP A 230 -1.07 -21.73 -39.86
C ASP A 230 -1.22 -22.48 -38.54
N ASN A 231 -0.24 -22.47 -37.66
CA ASN A 231 -0.26 -23.13 -36.35
C ASN A 231 -0.51 -22.18 -35.20
N GLU A 232 -1.13 -21.02 -35.44
CA GLU A 232 -1.52 -20.10 -34.37
C GLU A 232 -2.79 -20.60 -33.68
N ASN A 233 -2.85 -20.37 -32.36
CA ASN A 233 -4.12 -20.50 -31.65
C ASN A 233 -5.03 -19.31 -32.05
N PRO A 234 -6.13 -19.56 -32.79
CA PRO A 234 -6.96 -18.48 -33.32
C PRO A 234 -7.60 -17.64 -32.22
N ASN A 235 -7.89 -18.24 -31.04
CA ASN A 235 -8.45 -17.52 -29.92
C ASN A 235 -7.46 -16.52 -29.30
N VAL A 236 -6.18 -16.87 -29.23
CA VAL A 236 -5.14 -15.94 -28.74
C VAL A 236 -5.05 -14.72 -29.64
N ARG A 237 -5.04 -14.95 -30.97
CA ARG A 237 -5.01 -13.86 -31.95
C ARG A 237 -6.25 -12.97 -31.88
N ARG A 238 -7.45 -13.57 -31.93
CA ARG A 238 -8.74 -12.86 -31.84
C ARG A 238 -8.82 -12.02 -30.55
N ALA A 239 -8.53 -12.62 -29.42
CA ALA A 239 -8.59 -11.96 -28.12
C ALA A 239 -7.55 -10.83 -27.97
N PHE A 240 -6.34 -11.00 -28.50
CA PHE A 240 -5.31 -9.95 -28.44
C PHE A 240 -5.71 -8.74 -29.29
N ILE A 241 -6.20 -8.96 -30.53
CA ILE A 241 -6.72 -7.89 -31.37
C ILE A 241 -7.92 -7.23 -30.69
N PHE A 242 -8.83 -8.01 -30.14
CA PHE A 242 -9.95 -7.47 -29.36
C PHE A 242 -9.49 -6.55 -28.23
N CYS A 243 -8.47 -6.96 -27.47
CA CYS A 243 -7.89 -6.13 -26.40
C CYS A 243 -7.20 -4.84 -26.92
N LEU A 244 -6.65 -4.85 -28.14
CA LEU A 244 -6.09 -3.65 -28.76
C LEU A 244 -7.17 -2.58 -29.09
N TYR A 245 -8.43 -2.99 -29.23
CA TYR A 245 -9.55 -2.09 -29.57
C TYR A 245 -10.53 -1.84 -28.43
N CYS A 246 -10.45 -2.58 -27.31
CA CYS A 246 -11.34 -2.36 -26.16
C CYS A 246 -10.59 -2.20 -24.82
N GLY A 247 -9.27 -2.39 -24.80
CA GLY A 247 -8.44 -2.13 -23.65
C GLY A 247 -8.60 -3.08 -22.46
N LEU A 248 -9.20 -4.28 -22.61
CA LEU A 248 -9.42 -5.22 -21.53
C LEU A 248 -8.10 -5.78 -20.95
N ARG A 249 -8.16 -6.16 -19.66
CA ARG A 249 -7.08 -6.94 -19.05
C ARG A 249 -7.21 -8.41 -19.45
N PHE A 250 -6.09 -9.14 -19.40
CA PHE A 250 -6.11 -10.59 -19.68
C PHE A 250 -7.11 -11.36 -18.82
N CYS A 251 -7.14 -11.09 -17.51
CA CYS A 251 -8.09 -11.75 -16.61
C CYS A 251 -9.55 -11.48 -16.99
N ASP A 252 -9.85 -10.26 -17.46
CA ASP A 252 -11.22 -9.90 -17.82
C ASP A 252 -11.61 -10.55 -19.16
N VAL A 253 -10.75 -10.48 -20.20
CA VAL A 253 -11.06 -11.08 -21.52
C VAL A 253 -11.12 -12.59 -21.48
N LYS A 254 -10.33 -13.24 -20.62
CA LYS A 254 -10.33 -14.69 -20.45
C LYS A 254 -11.67 -15.22 -19.92
N ASP A 255 -12.31 -14.46 -19.05
CA ASP A 255 -13.53 -14.87 -18.37
C ASP A 255 -14.81 -14.37 -19.09
N LEU A 256 -14.68 -13.69 -20.27
CA LEU A 256 -15.81 -13.21 -21.03
C LEU A 256 -16.62 -14.37 -21.62
N THR A 257 -17.93 -14.33 -21.39
CA THR A 257 -18.91 -15.20 -21.99
C THR A 257 -19.85 -14.42 -22.93
N TYR A 258 -20.56 -15.11 -23.78
CA TYR A 258 -21.57 -14.47 -24.66
C TYR A 258 -22.72 -13.81 -23.87
N LYS A 259 -22.92 -14.14 -22.59
CA LYS A 259 -23.85 -13.42 -21.70
C LYS A 259 -23.45 -11.95 -21.48
N ASN A 260 -22.16 -11.65 -21.61
CA ASN A 260 -21.64 -10.30 -21.42
C ASN A 260 -21.96 -9.38 -22.61
N VAL A 261 -22.40 -9.95 -23.76
CA VAL A 261 -22.64 -9.21 -24.99
C VAL A 261 -24.12 -8.94 -25.17
N ASP A 262 -24.47 -7.68 -25.19
CA ASP A 262 -25.81 -7.19 -25.56
C ASP A 262 -25.78 -6.83 -27.06
N TYR A 263 -26.12 -7.79 -27.90
CA TYR A 263 -26.08 -7.61 -29.36
C TYR A 263 -27.09 -6.58 -29.86
N ALA A 264 -28.25 -6.46 -29.20
CA ALA A 264 -29.29 -5.50 -29.59
C ALA A 264 -28.84 -4.06 -29.39
N ASN A 265 -28.17 -3.77 -28.27
CA ASN A 265 -27.66 -2.46 -27.96
C ASN A 265 -26.17 -2.26 -28.31
N ARG A 266 -25.53 -3.31 -28.85
CA ARG A 266 -24.11 -3.32 -29.22
C ARG A 266 -23.20 -2.92 -28.08
N LEU A 267 -23.39 -3.53 -26.90
CA LEU A 267 -22.65 -3.25 -25.67
C LEU A 267 -22.00 -4.50 -25.10
N LEU A 268 -20.77 -4.38 -24.61
CA LEU A 268 -20.13 -5.37 -23.76
C LEU A 268 -20.26 -4.91 -22.31
N LYS A 269 -20.87 -5.73 -21.45
CA LYS A 269 -21.11 -5.43 -20.02
C LYS A 269 -20.48 -6.51 -19.16
N PHE A 270 -19.56 -6.15 -18.28
CA PHE A 270 -18.91 -7.11 -17.38
C PHE A 270 -18.40 -6.41 -16.11
N GLU A 271 -18.15 -7.19 -15.07
CA GLU A 271 -17.45 -6.74 -13.87
C GLU A 271 -15.98 -7.11 -13.96
N GLN A 272 -15.09 -6.15 -13.65
CA GLN A 272 -13.65 -6.40 -13.65
C GLN A 272 -13.24 -7.33 -12.52
N SER A 273 -12.61 -8.45 -12.82
CA SER A 273 -12.16 -9.48 -11.87
C SER A 273 -11.25 -8.93 -10.77
N LYS A 274 -10.42 -7.91 -11.08
CA LYS A 274 -9.48 -7.30 -10.14
C LYS A 274 -10.16 -6.42 -9.09
N THR A 275 -11.26 -5.77 -9.40
CA THR A 275 -11.95 -4.78 -8.57
C THR A 275 -13.31 -5.27 -8.06
N LYS A 276 -13.74 -6.45 -8.49
CA LYS A 276 -15.00 -7.08 -8.06
C LYS A 276 -15.07 -7.15 -6.53
N GLY A 277 -16.17 -6.65 -5.97
CA GLY A 277 -16.40 -6.63 -4.52
C GLY A 277 -15.60 -5.57 -3.73
N HIS A 278 -14.76 -4.76 -4.39
CA HIS A 278 -13.93 -3.74 -3.73
C HIS A 278 -14.19 -2.31 -4.21
N SER A 279 -14.97 -2.13 -5.27
CA SER A 279 -15.27 -0.81 -5.84
C SER A 279 -16.66 -0.79 -6.45
N ALA A 280 -17.42 0.28 -6.17
CA ALA A 280 -18.68 0.57 -6.85
C ALA A 280 -18.51 0.75 -8.39
N SER A 281 -17.26 0.98 -8.85
CA SER A 281 -16.91 1.17 -10.26
C SER A 281 -16.37 -0.12 -10.92
N SER A 282 -16.70 -1.32 -10.40
CA SER A 282 -16.24 -2.58 -10.97
C SER A 282 -16.94 -2.92 -12.29
N GLY A 283 -18.15 -2.41 -12.50
CA GLY A 283 -18.91 -2.56 -13.75
C GLY A 283 -18.33 -1.71 -14.88
N VAL A 284 -18.04 -2.33 -16.02
CA VAL A 284 -17.54 -1.68 -17.23
C VAL A 284 -18.50 -1.93 -18.36
N VAL A 285 -18.81 -0.88 -19.11
CA VAL A 285 -19.65 -0.94 -20.32
C VAL A 285 -18.82 -0.41 -21.49
N ILE A 286 -18.65 -1.20 -22.52
CA ILE A 286 -17.88 -0.86 -23.72
C ILE A 286 -18.80 -0.94 -24.95
N PRO A 287 -18.95 0.14 -25.73
CA PRO A 287 -19.64 0.10 -27.03
C PRO A 287 -18.88 -0.82 -28.01
N LEU A 288 -19.62 -1.64 -28.74
CA LEU A 288 -19.09 -2.55 -29.74
C LEU A 288 -19.40 -2.02 -31.16
N ASN A 289 -18.36 -1.76 -31.94
CA ASN A 289 -18.49 -1.48 -33.37
C ASN A 289 -18.53 -2.78 -34.18
N ASP A 290 -18.78 -2.68 -35.47
CA ASP A 290 -18.91 -3.87 -36.35
C ASP A 290 -17.66 -4.75 -36.33
N GLY A 291 -16.49 -4.14 -36.28
CA GLY A 291 -15.21 -4.88 -36.20
C GLY A 291 -15.09 -5.70 -34.90
N LEU A 292 -15.48 -5.15 -33.77
CA LEU A 292 -15.47 -5.87 -32.47
C LEU A 292 -16.54 -6.98 -32.45
N LEU A 293 -17.73 -6.73 -33.00
CA LEU A 293 -18.78 -7.75 -33.13
C LEU A 293 -18.32 -8.88 -34.06
N SER A 294 -17.67 -8.59 -35.17
CA SER A 294 -17.09 -9.60 -36.07
C SER A 294 -16.03 -10.49 -35.37
N ILE A 295 -15.19 -9.89 -34.48
CA ILE A 295 -14.23 -10.65 -33.70
C ILE A 295 -14.92 -11.54 -32.65
N ILE A 296 -15.98 -11.08 -32.02
CA ILE A 296 -16.76 -11.84 -31.05
C ILE A 296 -17.49 -13.01 -31.77
N GLY A 297 -18.09 -12.71 -32.92
CA GLY A 297 -18.91 -13.65 -33.67
C GLY A 297 -20.36 -13.75 -33.16
N GLU A 298 -21.11 -14.66 -33.72
CA GLU A 298 -22.50 -14.92 -33.33
C GLU A 298 -22.58 -15.69 -32.01
N ALA A 299 -23.61 -15.40 -31.21
CA ALA A 299 -23.80 -16.09 -29.95
C ALA A 299 -24.26 -17.54 -30.19
N PRO A 300 -23.64 -18.54 -29.57
CA PRO A 300 -24.14 -19.91 -29.58
C PRO A 300 -25.43 -20.00 -28.74
N ALA A 301 -26.12 -21.14 -28.84
CA ALA A 301 -27.36 -21.42 -28.08
C ALA A 301 -27.09 -21.28 -26.56
N ASP A 302 -25.98 -21.82 -26.09
CA ASP A 302 -25.50 -21.59 -24.69
C ASP A 302 -24.63 -20.34 -24.58
N LYS A 303 -25.22 -19.25 -24.09
CA LYS A 303 -24.53 -18.00 -23.85
C LYS A 303 -23.54 -18.03 -22.69
N ASN A 304 -23.46 -19.13 -21.92
CA ASN A 304 -22.43 -19.29 -20.88
C ASN A 304 -21.06 -19.68 -21.45
N CYS A 305 -21.00 -20.08 -22.73
CA CYS A 305 -19.73 -20.38 -23.38
C CYS A 305 -18.81 -19.18 -23.39
N LEU A 306 -17.51 -19.45 -23.27
CA LEU A 306 -16.47 -18.43 -23.38
C LEU A 306 -16.42 -17.88 -24.81
N ILE A 307 -16.23 -16.55 -24.95
CA ILE A 307 -16.01 -15.91 -26.27
C ILE A 307 -14.62 -16.30 -26.81
N PHE A 308 -13.63 -16.38 -25.90
CA PHE A 308 -12.26 -16.74 -26.22
C PHE A 308 -11.79 -17.85 -25.29
N ASP A 309 -11.54 -19.04 -25.81
CA ASP A 309 -10.91 -20.13 -25.07
C ASP A 309 -9.39 -19.89 -25.06
N LEU A 310 -8.87 -19.32 -23.96
CA LEU A 310 -7.49 -18.89 -23.84
C LEU A 310 -6.68 -19.83 -22.93
N PRO A 311 -5.48 -20.24 -23.38
CA PRO A 311 -4.54 -20.97 -22.53
C PRO A 311 -4.03 -20.10 -21.37
N THR A 312 -2.98 -20.57 -20.68
CA THR A 312 -2.38 -19.80 -19.59
C THR A 312 -1.83 -18.45 -20.06
N TYR A 313 -1.74 -17.49 -19.15
CA TYR A 313 -1.20 -16.16 -19.43
C TYR A 313 0.19 -16.21 -20.05
N GLU A 314 1.06 -17.09 -19.52
CA GLU A 314 2.42 -17.28 -19.99
C GLU A 314 2.45 -17.81 -21.42
N SER A 315 1.59 -18.75 -21.74
CA SER A 315 1.45 -19.32 -23.10
C SER A 315 0.98 -18.24 -24.07
N CYS A 316 -0.06 -17.48 -23.71
CA CYS A 316 -0.53 -16.35 -24.52
C CYS A 316 0.56 -15.31 -24.75
N CYS A 317 1.31 -14.93 -23.74
CA CYS A 317 2.43 -13.98 -23.88
C CYS A 317 3.53 -14.50 -24.80
N LYS A 318 3.86 -15.81 -24.73
CA LYS A 318 4.84 -16.43 -25.65
C LYS A 318 4.32 -16.41 -27.10
N SER A 319 3.04 -16.67 -27.32
CA SER A 319 2.43 -16.62 -28.65
C SER A 319 2.43 -15.20 -29.22
N VAL A 320 2.02 -14.21 -28.43
CA VAL A 320 2.06 -12.79 -28.83
C VAL A 320 3.49 -12.36 -29.16
N LYS A 321 4.47 -12.69 -28.32
CA LYS A 321 5.89 -12.36 -28.59
C LYS A 321 6.40 -12.92 -29.92
N ARG A 322 6.07 -14.19 -30.23
CA ARG A 322 6.43 -14.81 -31.51
C ARG A 322 5.74 -14.14 -32.68
N TRP A 323 4.48 -13.84 -32.55
CA TRP A 323 3.68 -13.17 -33.57
C TRP A 323 4.21 -11.77 -33.89
N VAL A 324 4.50 -10.93 -32.87
CA VAL A 324 5.09 -9.59 -32.99
C VAL A 324 6.44 -9.65 -33.73
N LYS A 325 7.29 -10.63 -33.36
CA LYS A 325 8.58 -10.84 -34.05
C LYS A 325 8.41 -11.19 -35.54
N ARG A 326 7.44 -12.08 -35.87
CA ARG A 326 7.15 -12.45 -37.28
C ARG A 326 6.61 -11.26 -38.08
N ALA A 327 5.80 -10.40 -37.44
CA ALA A 327 5.32 -9.18 -38.08
C ALA A 327 6.43 -8.14 -38.30
N GLY A 328 7.69 -8.41 -37.92
CA GLY A 328 8.81 -7.49 -38.05
C GLY A 328 8.67 -6.24 -37.19
N ILE A 329 8.06 -6.37 -36.00
CA ILE A 329 7.90 -5.27 -35.04
C ILE A 329 8.96 -5.44 -33.97
N ASP A 330 9.91 -4.49 -33.90
CA ASP A 330 10.99 -4.49 -32.91
C ASP A 330 10.57 -3.73 -31.65
N LYS A 331 9.61 -4.35 -30.92
CA LYS A 331 9.09 -3.85 -29.64
C LYS A 331 8.86 -5.01 -28.68
N HIS A 332 9.04 -4.74 -27.38
CA HIS A 332 8.75 -5.72 -26.33
C HIS A 332 7.26 -5.69 -25.98
N ILE A 333 6.46 -6.43 -26.73
CA ILE A 333 5.01 -6.49 -26.54
C ILE A 333 4.64 -7.68 -25.67
N SER A 334 4.02 -7.40 -24.55
CA SER A 334 3.32 -8.34 -23.68
C SER A 334 1.79 -8.16 -23.84
N TRP A 335 1.00 -9.09 -23.29
CA TRP A 335 -0.46 -8.95 -23.35
C TRP A 335 -0.96 -7.60 -22.83
N HIS A 336 -0.35 -7.10 -21.74
CA HIS A 336 -0.76 -5.81 -21.16
C HIS A 336 -0.46 -4.60 -22.05
N CYS A 337 0.44 -4.75 -23.01
CA CYS A 337 0.72 -3.70 -24.00
C CYS A 337 -0.48 -3.42 -24.91
N ALA A 338 -1.38 -4.41 -25.16
CA ALA A 338 -2.62 -4.19 -25.89
C ALA A 338 -3.47 -3.08 -25.23
N ARG A 339 -3.66 -3.16 -23.92
CA ARG A 339 -4.38 -2.15 -23.15
C ARG A 339 -3.68 -0.78 -23.16
N HIS A 340 -2.35 -0.77 -23.13
CA HIS A 340 -1.59 0.48 -23.25
C HIS A 340 -1.73 1.09 -24.64
N SER A 341 -1.65 0.26 -25.69
CA SER A 341 -1.83 0.69 -27.08
C SER A 341 -3.23 1.25 -27.30
N PHE A 342 -4.28 0.57 -26.81
CA PHE A 342 -5.64 1.10 -26.83
C PHE A 342 -5.72 2.49 -26.21
N ALA A 343 -5.21 2.65 -24.98
CA ALA A 343 -5.29 3.91 -24.26
C ALA A 343 -4.58 5.06 -24.99
N VAL A 344 -3.38 4.81 -25.51
CA VAL A 344 -2.60 5.82 -26.24
C VAL A 344 -3.25 6.15 -27.58
N ASN A 345 -3.67 5.13 -28.35
CA ASN A 345 -4.25 5.33 -29.68
C ASN A 345 -5.61 6.08 -29.60
N ILE A 346 -6.46 5.76 -28.63
CA ILE A 346 -7.73 6.46 -28.48
C ILE A 346 -7.56 7.90 -27.98
N LEU A 347 -6.52 8.19 -27.16
CA LEU A 347 -6.14 9.54 -26.80
C LEU A 347 -5.60 10.30 -28.00
N ASN A 348 -4.73 9.69 -28.82
CA ASN A 348 -4.19 10.28 -30.05
C ASN A 348 -5.30 10.59 -31.09
N ASN A 349 -6.44 9.91 -31.00
CA ASN A 349 -7.63 10.19 -31.81
C ASN A 349 -8.59 11.18 -31.13
N GLY A 350 -8.13 11.96 -30.16
CA GLY A 350 -8.88 13.06 -29.57
C GLY A 350 -9.84 12.68 -28.43
N ALA A 351 -9.83 11.42 -27.94
CA ALA A 351 -10.68 11.06 -26.82
C ALA A 351 -10.26 11.74 -25.52
N ASN A 352 -11.23 12.21 -24.75
CA ASN A 352 -10.97 12.79 -23.44
C ASN A 352 -10.43 11.75 -22.46
N ILE A 353 -9.49 12.14 -21.61
CA ILE A 353 -8.87 11.27 -20.60
C ILE A 353 -9.91 10.62 -19.64
N LYS A 354 -11.01 11.31 -19.33
CA LYS A 354 -12.09 10.76 -18.49
C LYS A 354 -12.82 9.63 -19.22
N THR A 355 -13.06 9.78 -20.52
CA THR A 355 -13.64 8.73 -21.38
C THR A 355 -12.74 7.51 -21.42
N VAL A 356 -11.43 7.71 -21.62
CA VAL A 356 -10.45 6.62 -21.60
C VAL A 356 -10.40 5.94 -20.23
N ALA A 357 -10.42 6.69 -19.14
CA ALA A 357 -10.47 6.13 -17.78
C ALA A 357 -11.72 5.27 -17.56
N SER A 358 -12.88 5.73 -18.03
CA SER A 358 -14.16 5.00 -17.97
C SER A 358 -14.11 3.69 -18.76
N LEU A 359 -13.67 3.71 -20.02
CA LEU A 359 -13.53 2.52 -20.87
C LEU A 359 -12.55 1.51 -20.28
N LEU A 360 -11.48 1.98 -19.64
CA LEU A 360 -10.53 1.14 -18.94
C LEU A 360 -11.04 0.66 -17.56
N GLY A 361 -12.13 1.20 -17.04
CA GLY A 361 -12.62 0.91 -15.69
C GLY A 361 -11.62 1.30 -14.61
N HIS A 362 -11.01 2.47 -14.73
CA HIS A 362 -10.17 3.06 -13.69
C HIS A 362 -11.03 3.84 -12.70
N SER A 363 -10.84 3.62 -11.41
CA SER A 363 -11.55 4.34 -10.34
C SER A 363 -11.14 5.82 -10.21
N GLY A 364 -10.11 6.26 -10.96
CA GLY A 364 -9.63 7.64 -10.96
C GLY A 364 -8.62 7.89 -12.07
N LEU A 365 -8.33 9.17 -12.34
CA LEU A 365 -7.49 9.61 -13.45
C LEU A 365 -6.00 9.27 -13.28
N LYS A 366 -5.52 9.16 -12.04
CA LYS A 366 -4.10 8.90 -11.73
C LYS A 366 -3.50 7.70 -12.50
N HIS A 367 -4.30 6.65 -12.74
CA HIS A 367 -3.86 5.48 -13.50
C HIS A 367 -3.89 5.69 -15.01
N THR A 368 -4.60 6.72 -15.48
CA THR A 368 -4.73 7.06 -16.91
C THR A 368 -3.76 8.17 -17.31
N GLU A 369 -3.38 9.07 -16.40
CA GLU A 369 -2.43 10.19 -16.64
C GLU A 369 -1.08 9.74 -17.22
N LYS A 370 -0.63 8.51 -16.89
CA LYS A 370 0.61 7.96 -17.47
C LYS A 370 0.57 7.85 -19.00
N TYR A 371 -0.62 7.75 -19.60
CA TYR A 371 -0.78 7.68 -21.06
C TYR A 371 -0.71 9.04 -21.73
N THR A 372 -1.06 10.13 -21.05
CA THR A 372 -1.01 11.48 -21.61
C THR A 372 0.42 11.94 -21.93
N ARG A 373 1.42 11.35 -21.27
CA ARG A 373 2.83 11.63 -21.55
C ARG A 373 3.32 11.05 -22.89
N ALA A 374 2.60 10.06 -23.43
CA ALA A 374 2.92 9.40 -24.70
C ALA A 374 2.18 10.02 -25.91
N VAL A 375 1.42 11.11 -25.69
CA VAL A 375 0.56 11.72 -26.70
C VAL A 375 1.23 12.99 -27.25
N ASP A 376 2.28 12.81 -28.06
CA ASP A 376 2.99 13.94 -28.66
C ASP A 376 2.15 14.60 -29.78
N LYS A 377 1.38 13.80 -30.56
CA LYS A 377 0.52 14.29 -31.62
C LYS A 377 -0.53 15.33 -31.16
N LEU A 378 -1.18 15.09 -30.03
CA LEU A 378 -2.14 16.05 -29.47
C LEU A 378 -1.48 17.36 -29.03
N LYS A 379 -0.22 17.32 -28.63
CA LYS A 379 0.54 18.53 -28.29
C LYS A 379 0.83 19.36 -29.55
N GLU A 380 1.24 18.70 -30.64
CA GLU A 380 1.47 19.35 -31.92
C GLU A 380 0.17 19.96 -32.48
N GLU A 381 -0.93 19.19 -32.45
CA GLU A 381 -2.26 19.66 -32.88
C GLU A 381 -2.72 20.84 -32.02
N ALA A 382 -2.54 20.81 -30.71
CA ALA A 382 -2.90 21.89 -29.81
C ALA A 382 -2.09 23.17 -30.10
N ILE A 383 -0.78 23.05 -30.35
CA ILE A 383 0.06 24.19 -30.73
C ILE A 383 -0.32 24.71 -32.12
N ASN A 384 -0.56 23.82 -33.09
CA ASN A 384 -0.93 24.18 -34.45
C ASN A 384 -2.33 24.81 -34.58
N SER A 385 -3.20 24.61 -33.58
CA SER A 385 -4.53 25.21 -33.49
C SER A 385 -4.49 26.68 -33.07
N LEU A 386 -3.35 27.19 -32.56
CA LEU A 386 -3.19 28.58 -32.19
C LEU A 386 -3.14 29.46 -33.45
N PRO A 387 -3.66 30.71 -33.38
CA PRO A 387 -3.54 31.67 -34.48
C PRO A 387 -2.09 31.86 -34.89
N LYS A 388 -1.82 31.84 -36.21
CA LYS A 388 -0.47 32.12 -36.71
C LYS A 388 -0.08 33.54 -36.33
N LEU A 389 1.03 33.71 -35.66
CA LEU A 389 1.62 35.00 -35.38
C LEU A 389 2.04 35.65 -36.73
N LYS A 390 1.52 36.83 -36.99
CA LYS A 390 2.00 37.70 -38.09
C LYS A 390 2.98 38.67 -37.45
N PHE A 391 4.25 38.57 -37.81
CA PHE A 391 5.30 39.50 -37.42
C PHE A 391 5.37 40.64 -38.46
#